data_7ce84b05f7e98e424ace4ff30ef20d0f
#
_entry.id   7ce84b05f7e98e424ace4ff30ef20d0f
#
_cell.length_a   1.000
_cell.length_b   1.000
_cell.length_c   1.000
_cell.angle_alpha   90.00
_cell.angle_beta   90.00
_cell.angle_gamma   90.00
#
_symmetry.space_group_name_H-M   'P 1'
#
loop_
_entity.id
_entity.type
_entity.pdbx_description
1 polymer ?
#
loop_
_entity_poly.entity_id
_entity_poly.type
_entity_poly.pdbx_seq_one_letter_code
_entity_poly.pdbx_strand_id
1 'polypeptide(L)'
;MYFISVYFDEKTNRILQRYIDQIAAKTGNTFMTDHHVPPHMTISAIEARSVELLRPVFLDLQGNIKQGKIRFVSVGQLLPYVMYATPVLNAYLQDISTQVYEAVKDIPETTVSKYYRPLSWLPHVTLAKKLDKDQMLKAMAVLQDSFAPFEATVTESGLAKVNPHEDVERFELCGR
;
A
#
# COMPACT_ATOMS: atom_id res chain seq x y z
N MET A 1 -7.56 -5.66 -12.89
CA MET A 1 -6.41 -5.09 -12.14
C MET A 1 -6.33 -5.75 -10.78
N TYR A 2 -5.16 -6.22 -10.40
CA TYR A 2 -4.86 -6.87 -9.13
C TYR A 2 -3.68 -6.17 -8.47
N PHE A 3 -3.66 -6.11 -7.14
CA PHE A 3 -2.55 -5.58 -6.36
C PHE A 3 -1.95 -6.65 -5.48
N ILE A 4 -0.63 -6.71 -5.43
CA ILE A 4 0.10 -7.36 -4.35
C ILE A 4 0.52 -6.25 -3.41
N SER A 5 0.07 -6.33 -2.16
CA SER A 5 0.28 -5.31 -1.14
C SER A 5 0.85 -5.93 0.14
N VAL A 6 1.46 -5.09 0.96
CA VAL A 6 1.85 -5.45 2.32
C VAL A 6 1.02 -4.72 3.35
N TYR A 7 0.84 -5.37 4.50
CA TYR A 7 0.09 -4.88 5.65
C TYR A 7 0.99 -4.85 6.88
N PHE A 8 0.53 -4.20 7.92
CA PHE A 8 1.36 -3.80 9.03
C PHE A 8 0.89 -4.40 10.35
N ASP A 9 1.75 -4.34 11.36
CA ASP A 9 1.38 -4.67 12.72
C ASP A 9 0.22 -3.77 13.24
N GLU A 10 -0.43 -4.21 14.30
CA GLU A 10 -1.59 -3.52 14.87
C GLU A 10 -1.27 -2.07 15.30
N LYS A 11 -0.07 -1.83 15.85
CA LYS A 11 0.36 -0.49 16.26
C LYS A 11 0.43 0.45 15.06
N THR A 12 1.05 0.01 13.99
CA THR A 12 1.17 0.76 12.73
C THR A 12 -0.19 1.02 12.12
N ASN A 13 -1.04 0.00 12.05
CA ASN A 13 -2.41 0.14 11.53
C ASN A 13 -3.21 1.18 12.31
N ARG A 14 -3.13 1.21 13.64
CA ARG A 14 -3.80 2.25 14.46
C ARG A 14 -3.28 3.65 14.18
N ILE A 15 -1.98 3.82 13.95
CA ILE A 15 -1.40 5.14 13.62
C ILE A 15 -1.92 5.63 12.26
N LEU A 16 -1.86 4.76 11.23
CA LEU A 16 -2.31 5.12 9.89
C LEU A 16 -3.81 5.36 9.82
N GLN A 17 -4.60 4.51 10.50
CA GLN A 17 -6.06 4.67 10.57
C GLN A 17 -6.45 5.99 11.24
N ARG A 18 -5.75 6.38 12.30
CA ARG A 18 -5.98 7.67 12.96
C ARG A 18 -5.81 8.84 11.98
N TYR A 19 -4.81 8.83 11.11
CA TYR A 19 -4.65 9.87 10.10
C TYR A 19 -5.80 9.86 9.09
N ILE A 20 -6.22 8.67 8.63
CA ILE A 20 -7.38 8.51 7.74
C ILE A 20 -8.63 9.13 8.38
N ASP A 21 -8.91 8.80 9.64
CA ASP A 21 -10.08 9.28 10.38
C ASP A 21 -10.04 10.80 10.61
N GLN A 22 -8.87 11.35 10.95
CA GLN A 22 -8.68 12.78 11.13
C GLN A 22 -8.91 13.57 9.83
N ILE A 23 -8.41 13.05 8.71
CA ILE A 23 -8.66 13.65 7.39
C ILE A 23 -10.15 13.57 7.05
N ALA A 24 -10.78 12.40 7.22
CA ALA A 24 -12.22 12.24 6.96
C ALA A 24 -13.06 13.22 7.79
N ALA A 25 -12.80 13.35 9.08
CA ALA A 25 -13.48 14.27 9.97
C ALA A 25 -13.32 15.74 9.56
N LYS A 26 -12.12 16.13 9.10
CA LYS A 26 -11.84 17.53 8.73
C LYS A 26 -12.36 17.90 7.34
N THR A 27 -12.32 16.96 6.40
CA THR A 27 -12.66 17.21 4.99
C THR A 27 -14.09 16.85 4.63
N GLY A 28 -14.75 16.00 5.45
CA GLY A 28 -16.02 15.37 5.10
C GLY A 28 -15.92 14.30 4.02
N ASN A 29 -14.70 13.95 3.58
CA ASN A 29 -14.48 12.87 2.61
C ASN A 29 -14.31 11.54 3.34
N THR A 30 -15.33 10.69 3.30
CA THR A 30 -15.38 9.39 3.98
C THR A 30 -15.01 8.22 3.07
N PHE A 31 -14.45 8.49 1.87
CA PHE A 31 -14.18 7.43 0.90
C PHE A 31 -13.37 6.26 1.47
N MET A 32 -12.31 6.54 2.23
CA MET A 32 -11.46 5.49 2.82
C MET A 32 -12.16 4.72 3.94
N THR A 33 -12.92 5.42 4.79
CA THR A 33 -13.65 4.83 5.91
C THR A 33 -14.85 3.99 5.46
N ASP A 34 -15.61 4.46 4.46
CA ASP A 34 -16.80 3.77 3.95
C ASP A 34 -16.46 2.46 3.23
N HIS A 35 -15.29 2.38 2.61
CA HIS A 35 -14.86 1.17 1.89
C HIS A 35 -14.12 0.16 2.77
N HIS A 36 -13.87 0.49 4.04
CA HIS A 36 -13.22 -0.40 5.01
C HIS A 36 -11.91 -1.04 4.53
N VAL A 37 -11.18 -0.34 3.64
CA VAL A 37 -9.90 -0.84 3.13
C VAL A 37 -8.84 -0.62 4.21
N PRO A 38 -8.19 -1.68 4.72
CA PRO A 38 -7.16 -1.52 5.74
C PRO A 38 -5.95 -0.75 5.18
N PRO A 39 -5.22 0.00 6.03
CA PRO A 39 -3.98 0.62 5.61
C PRO A 39 -3.02 -0.41 5.00
N HIS A 40 -2.57 -0.16 3.77
CA HIS A 40 -1.68 -1.06 3.04
C HIS A 40 -0.73 -0.28 2.14
N MET A 41 0.35 -0.93 1.75
CA MET A 41 1.29 -0.40 0.75
C MET A 41 1.36 -1.36 -0.44
N THR A 42 0.97 -0.88 -1.60
CA THR A 42 1.00 -1.66 -2.84
C THR A 42 2.45 -1.84 -3.31
N ILE A 43 2.85 -3.07 -3.52
CA ILE A 43 4.18 -3.45 -4.04
C ILE A 43 4.13 -3.67 -5.55
N SER A 44 3.04 -4.24 -6.05
CA SER A 44 2.86 -4.48 -7.49
C SER A 44 1.40 -4.26 -7.91
N ALA A 45 1.22 -3.68 -9.09
CA ALA A 45 -0.08 -3.55 -9.74
C ALA A 45 -0.04 -4.28 -11.09
N ILE A 46 -0.94 -5.25 -11.26
CA ILE A 46 -0.88 -6.22 -12.34
C ILE A 46 -2.23 -6.27 -13.06
N GLU A 47 -2.21 -6.05 -14.36
CA GLU A 47 -3.36 -6.36 -15.22
C GLU A 47 -3.31 -7.83 -15.59
N ALA A 48 -4.39 -8.54 -15.27
CA ALA A 48 -4.59 -9.93 -15.62
C ALA A 48 -6.08 -10.18 -15.88
N ARG A 49 -6.39 -11.13 -16.76
CA ARG A 49 -7.79 -11.52 -17.04
C ARG A 49 -8.43 -12.28 -15.87
N SER A 50 -7.62 -13.03 -15.11
CA SER A 50 -8.07 -13.86 -14.00
C SER A 50 -7.04 -13.85 -12.87
N VAL A 51 -7.51 -13.96 -11.65
CA VAL A 51 -6.66 -14.11 -10.47
C VAL A 51 -5.94 -15.46 -10.43
N GLU A 52 -6.48 -16.46 -11.09
CA GLU A 52 -5.89 -17.80 -11.13
C GLU A 52 -4.51 -17.83 -11.81
N LEU A 53 -4.20 -16.83 -12.63
CA LEU A 53 -2.86 -16.65 -13.18
C LEU A 53 -1.84 -16.18 -12.13
N LEU A 54 -2.31 -15.46 -11.11
CA LEU A 54 -1.46 -14.80 -10.12
C LEU A 54 -1.37 -15.59 -8.81
N ARG A 55 -2.45 -16.30 -8.43
CA ARG A 55 -2.55 -16.98 -7.15
C ARG A 55 -1.42 -17.98 -6.87
N PRO A 56 -1.05 -18.90 -7.80
CA PRO A 56 0.05 -19.84 -7.54
C PRO A 56 1.37 -19.11 -7.26
N VAL A 57 1.71 -18.12 -8.10
CA VAL A 57 2.94 -17.35 -7.96
C VAL A 57 2.93 -16.52 -6.68
N PHE A 58 1.79 -15.96 -6.29
CA PHE A 58 1.65 -15.24 -5.03
C PHE A 58 1.86 -16.15 -3.81
N LEU A 59 1.31 -17.36 -3.85
CA LEU A 59 1.50 -18.34 -2.76
C LEU A 59 2.94 -18.83 -2.67
N ASP A 60 3.66 -18.94 -3.79
CA ASP A 60 5.09 -19.30 -3.81
C ASP A 60 5.98 -18.23 -3.15
N LEU A 61 5.50 -16.99 -3.00
CA LEU A 61 6.18 -15.95 -2.23
C LEU A 61 6.10 -16.19 -0.71
N GLN A 62 5.13 -16.98 -0.25
CA GLN A 62 5.02 -17.35 1.16
C GLN A 62 6.27 -18.13 1.62
N GLY A 63 6.87 -17.71 2.71
CA GLY A 63 8.12 -18.29 3.20
C GLY A 63 9.39 -17.65 2.63
N ASN A 64 9.32 -16.96 1.50
CA ASN A 64 10.44 -16.24 0.90
C ASN A 64 10.51 -14.78 1.36
N ILE A 65 9.37 -14.12 1.48
CA ILE A 65 9.29 -12.74 1.99
C ILE A 65 9.27 -12.76 3.51
N LYS A 66 10.16 -11.97 4.11
CA LYS A 66 10.29 -11.86 5.58
C LYS A 66 9.62 -10.59 6.09
N GLN A 67 9.27 -10.59 7.36
CA GLN A 67 8.89 -9.37 8.07
C GLN A 67 10.02 -8.35 8.03
N GLY A 68 9.69 -7.07 7.99
CA GLY A 68 10.69 -6.02 7.95
C GLY A 68 10.23 -4.72 8.59
N LYS A 69 11.21 -3.94 9.03
CA LYS A 69 10.98 -2.62 9.59
C LYS A 69 11.17 -1.54 8.54
N ILE A 70 10.28 -0.59 8.54
CA ILE A 70 10.32 0.61 7.72
C ILE A 70 10.06 1.82 8.60
N ARG A 71 10.39 3.01 8.11
CA ARG A 71 10.14 4.26 8.84
C ARG A 71 9.41 5.23 7.95
N PHE A 72 8.18 5.57 8.31
CA PHE A 72 7.43 6.65 7.69
C PHE A 72 8.01 7.99 8.12
N VAL A 73 8.28 8.87 7.17
CA VAL A 73 9.01 10.13 7.41
C VAL A 73 8.34 11.35 6.80
N SER A 74 7.42 11.14 5.86
CA SER A 74 6.81 12.25 5.14
C SER A 74 5.40 11.92 4.67
N VAL A 75 4.69 12.94 4.27
CA VAL A 75 3.40 12.88 3.59
C VAL A 75 3.51 13.56 2.23
N GLY A 76 2.66 13.17 1.30
CA GLY A 76 2.69 13.74 -0.03
C GLY A 76 1.35 13.64 -0.73
N GLN A 77 1.33 14.12 -1.97
CA GLN A 77 0.15 14.16 -2.83
C GLN A 77 0.44 13.44 -4.15
N LEU A 78 -0.43 12.51 -4.52
CA LEU A 78 -0.54 12.04 -5.91
C LEU A 78 -1.70 12.81 -6.52
N LEU A 79 -1.34 13.85 -7.26
CA LEU A 79 -2.31 14.77 -7.83
C LEU A 79 -3.18 14.08 -8.89
N PRO A 80 -4.43 14.49 -9.02
CA PRO A 80 -5.05 15.61 -8.27
C PRO A 80 -5.81 15.21 -7.01
N TYR A 81 -5.90 13.90 -6.60
CA TYR A 81 -6.96 13.43 -5.71
C TYR A 81 -6.50 12.63 -4.48
N VAL A 82 -5.22 12.36 -4.29
CA VAL A 82 -4.76 11.40 -3.28
C VAL A 82 -3.75 12.02 -2.32
N MET A 83 -3.96 11.79 -1.02
CA MET A 83 -2.99 12.06 0.05
C MET A 83 -2.39 10.73 0.53
N TYR A 84 -1.10 10.71 0.81
CA TYR A 84 -0.40 9.50 1.25
C TYR A 84 0.67 9.77 2.30
N ALA A 85 1.03 8.74 3.07
CA ALA A 85 2.25 8.68 3.86
C ALA A 85 3.32 7.86 3.12
N THR A 86 4.58 8.28 3.19
CA THR A 86 5.70 7.60 2.53
C THR A 86 6.82 7.27 3.51
N PRO A 87 7.37 6.05 3.47
CA PRO A 87 8.55 5.68 4.22
C PRO A 87 9.84 6.10 3.51
N VAL A 88 10.96 6.08 4.23
CA VAL A 88 12.28 6.07 3.61
C VAL A 88 12.42 4.76 2.82
N LEU A 89 12.86 4.86 1.57
CA LEU A 89 13.23 3.69 0.78
C LEU A 89 14.49 3.08 1.38
N ASN A 90 14.37 1.88 1.94
CA ASN A 90 15.45 1.13 2.54
C ASN A 90 15.71 -0.19 1.80
N ALA A 91 16.75 -0.92 2.19
CA ALA A 91 17.10 -2.19 1.56
C ALA A 91 15.96 -3.22 1.61
N TYR A 92 15.20 -3.27 2.70
CA TYR A 92 14.05 -4.16 2.83
C TYR A 92 12.96 -3.88 1.78
N LEU A 93 12.60 -2.60 1.59
CA LEU A 93 11.60 -2.21 0.60
C LEU A 93 12.06 -2.47 -0.83
N GLN A 94 13.35 -2.27 -1.11
CA GLN A 94 13.92 -2.62 -2.41
C GLN A 94 13.90 -4.13 -2.64
N ASP A 95 14.27 -4.91 -1.64
CA ASP A 95 14.29 -6.36 -1.73
C ASP A 95 12.90 -6.94 -1.99
N ILE A 96 11.90 -6.57 -1.19
CA ILE A 96 10.51 -7.04 -1.40
C ILE A 96 9.95 -6.60 -2.76
N SER A 97 10.23 -5.37 -3.20
CA SER A 97 9.82 -4.89 -4.52
C SER A 97 10.44 -5.74 -5.63
N THR A 98 11.72 -6.08 -5.50
CA THR A 98 12.44 -6.91 -6.47
C THR A 98 11.92 -8.35 -6.46
N GLN A 99 11.75 -8.97 -5.30
CA GLN A 99 11.24 -10.35 -5.19
C GLN A 99 9.85 -10.48 -5.82
N VAL A 100 8.93 -9.55 -5.49
CA VAL A 100 7.58 -9.56 -6.06
C VAL A 100 7.62 -9.33 -7.56
N TYR A 101 8.41 -8.36 -8.05
CA TYR A 101 8.52 -8.08 -9.48
C TYR A 101 9.08 -9.28 -10.26
N GLU A 102 10.17 -9.89 -9.79
CA GLU A 102 10.77 -11.05 -10.43
C GLU A 102 9.80 -12.24 -10.50
N ALA A 103 8.98 -12.43 -9.47
CA ALA A 103 7.96 -13.48 -9.46
C ALA A 103 6.85 -13.27 -10.49
N VAL A 104 6.44 -12.02 -10.76
CA VAL A 104 5.24 -11.75 -11.58
C VAL A 104 5.53 -11.25 -13.00
N LYS A 105 6.75 -10.79 -13.29
CA LYS A 105 7.08 -10.08 -14.55
C LYS A 105 6.87 -10.92 -15.82
N ASP A 106 7.04 -12.24 -15.73
CA ASP A 106 7.02 -13.16 -16.88
C ASP A 106 5.75 -14.04 -16.90
N ILE A 107 4.74 -13.75 -16.07
CA ILE A 107 3.48 -14.50 -16.12
C ILE A 107 2.77 -14.20 -17.45
N PRO A 108 2.46 -15.22 -18.26
CA PRO A 108 1.76 -15.02 -19.54
C PRO A 108 0.42 -14.30 -19.37
N GLU A 109 0.05 -13.49 -20.35
CA GLU A 109 -1.24 -12.76 -20.36
C GLU A 109 -1.41 -11.77 -19.19
N THR A 110 -0.31 -11.31 -18.61
CA THR A 110 -0.33 -10.27 -17.57
C THR A 110 0.57 -9.09 -17.95
N THR A 111 0.31 -7.95 -17.34
CA THR A 111 1.14 -6.75 -17.51
C THR A 111 1.37 -6.08 -16.15
N VAL A 112 2.63 -6.01 -15.73
CA VAL A 112 3.01 -5.27 -14.52
C VAL A 112 3.10 -3.78 -14.84
N SER A 113 2.43 -2.96 -14.06
CA SER A 113 2.47 -1.51 -14.21
C SER A 113 3.90 -0.97 -14.09
N LYS A 114 4.28 -0.12 -15.05
CA LYS A 114 5.62 0.50 -15.05
C LYS A 114 5.95 1.31 -13.79
N TYR A 115 4.94 1.77 -13.06
CA TYR A 115 5.09 2.54 -11.81
C TYR A 115 5.40 1.67 -10.59
N TYR A 116 5.40 0.34 -10.76
CA TYR A 116 5.68 -0.64 -9.70
C TYR A 116 6.89 -1.53 -10.03
N ARG A 117 7.77 -1.08 -10.94
CA ARG A 117 9.04 -1.75 -11.20
C ARG A 117 10.07 -1.36 -10.14
N PRO A 118 10.97 -2.26 -9.76
CA PRO A 118 12.08 -1.93 -8.86
C PRO A 118 12.81 -0.66 -9.31
N LEU A 119 13.22 0.19 -8.35
CA LEU A 119 13.85 1.50 -8.56
C LEU A 119 13.00 2.58 -9.25
N SER A 120 11.80 2.23 -9.74
CA SER A 120 10.83 3.19 -10.32
C SER A 120 9.54 3.29 -9.50
N TRP A 121 9.51 2.66 -8.35
CA TRP A 121 8.37 2.58 -7.45
C TRP A 121 8.46 3.61 -6.33
N LEU A 122 7.35 4.27 -6.06
CA LEU A 122 7.18 5.14 -4.90
C LEU A 122 6.43 4.38 -3.79
N PRO A 123 7.10 3.94 -2.71
CA PRO A 123 6.42 3.31 -1.59
C PRO A 123 5.52 4.31 -0.88
N HIS A 124 4.23 4.00 -0.74
CA HIS A 124 3.29 4.87 -0.07
C HIS A 124 2.08 4.12 0.48
N VAL A 125 1.48 4.67 1.51
CA VAL A 125 0.17 4.27 2.04
C VAL A 125 -0.82 5.39 1.79
N THR A 126 -1.90 5.10 1.10
CA THR A 126 -2.97 6.06 0.85
C THR A 126 -3.70 6.39 2.15
N LEU A 127 -3.77 7.67 2.50
CA LEU A 127 -4.50 8.18 3.66
C LEU A 127 -5.86 8.77 3.29
N ALA A 128 -6.00 9.31 2.08
CA ALA A 128 -7.26 9.79 1.55
C ALA A 128 -7.25 9.76 0.02
N LYS A 129 -8.41 9.53 -0.58
CA LYS A 129 -8.61 9.38 -2.02
C LYS A 129 -9.87 10.10 -2.47
N LYS A 130 -9.90 10.53 -3.74
CA LYS A 130 -11.00 11.30 -4.35
C LYS A 130 -11.26 12.64 -3.66
N LEU A 131 -10.21 13.27 -3.16
CA LEU A 131 -10.28 14.61 -2.60
C LEU A 131 -10.41 15.65 -3.73
N ASP A 132 -11.26 16.65 -3.54
CA ASP A 132 -11.22 17.87 -4.34
C ASP A 132 -10.10 18.81 -3.87
N LYS A 133 -9.95 19.95 -4.52
CA LYS A 133 -8.87 20.91 -4.23
C LYS A 133 -8.93 21.45 -2.79
N ASP A 134 -10.11 21.80 -2.31
CA ASP A 134 -10.29 22.36 -0.97
C ASP A 134 -10.07 21.26 0.11
N GLN A 135 -10.54 20.06 -0.17
CA GLN A 135 -10.30 18.89 0.68
C GLN A 135 -8.81 18.53 0.75
N MET A 136 -8.07 18.64 -0.36
CA MET A 136 -6.61 18.43 -0.38
C MET A 136 -5.88 19.42 0.54
N LEU A 137 -6.26 20.71 0.51
CA LEU A 137 -5.68 21.72 1.40
C LEU A 137 -5.99 21.44 2.87
N LYS A 138 -7.23 21.08 3.18
CA LYS A 138 -7.64 20.70 4.54
C LYS A 138 -6.93 19.45 5.03
N ALA A 139 -6.79 18.42 4.19
CA ALA A 139 -6.10 17.18 4.51
C ALA A 139 -4.61 17.43 4.78
N MET A 140 -3.95 18.28 3.97
CA MET A 140 -2.56 18.65 4.21
C MET A 140 -2.39 19.41 5.53
N ALA A 141 -3.28 20.33 5.87
CA ALA A 141 -3.25 21.04 7.14
C ALA A 141 -3.35 20.07 8.34
N VAL A 142 -4.27 19.10 8.28
CA VAL A 142 -4.37 18.04 9.30
C VAL A 142 -3.06 17.29 9.47
N LEU A 143 -2.44 16.88 8.38
CA LEU A 143 -1.19 16.12 8.44
C LEU A 143 -0.02 16.98 8.90
N GLN A 144 0.02 18.26 8.52
CA GLN A 144 1.03 19.21 9.00
C GLN A 144 0.98 19.36 10.53
N ASP A 145 -0.21 19.36 11.11
CA ASP A 145 -0.39 19.51 12.55
C ASP A 145 -0.17 18.21 13.35
N SER A 146 -0.43 17.05 12.73
CA SER A 146 -0.51 15.78 13.46
C SER A 146 0.54 14.74 13.08
N PHE A 147 1.14 14.82 11.88
CA PHE A 147 2.08 13.81 11.42
C PHE A 147 3.44 13.95 12.10
N ALA A 148 3.92 12.84 12.63
CA ALA A 148 5.28 12.70 13.12
C ALA A 148 5.90 11.42 12.55
N PRO A 149 7.20 11.39 12.24
CA PRO A 149 7.87 10.16 11.79
C PRO A 149 7.72 9.03 12.79
N PHE A 150 7.46 7.81 12.28
CA PHE A 150 7.27 6.61 13.10
C PHE A 150 7.81 5.34 12.45
N GLU A 151 8.24 4.40 13.29
CA GLU A 151 8.64 3.06 12.88
C GLU A 151 7.39 2.19 12.66
N ALA A 152 7.43 1.36 11.64
CA ALA A 152 6.39 0.43 11.26
C ALA A 152 6.97 -0.95 10.97
N THR A 153 6.21 -2.00 11.25
CA THR A 153 6.59 -3.36 10.93
C THR A 153 5.63 -3.91 9.87
N VAL A 154 6.19 -4.39 8.78
CA VAL A 154 5.45 -5.13 7.74
C VAL A 154 5.34 -6.58 8.18
N THR A 155 4.11 -7.09 8.30
CA THR A 155 3.81 -8.41 8.89
C THR A 155 3.07 -9.36 7.96
N GLU A 156 2.37 -8.84 6.95
CA GLU A 156 1.55 -9.65 6.06
C GLU A 156 1.72 -9.20 4.60
N SER A 157 1.43 -10.10 3.66
CA SER A 157 1.24 -9.80 2.25
C SER A 157 -0.14 -10.27 1.79
N GLY A 158 -0.73 -9.55 0.84
CA GLY A 158 -2.03 -9.89 0.29
C GLY A 158 -2.13 -9.62 -1.20
N LEU A 159 -2.86 -10.49 -1.89
CA LEU A 159 -3.31 -10.35 -3.26
C LEU A 159 -4.78 -9.91 -3.25
N ALA A 160 -5.07 -8.78 -3.85
CA ALA A 160 -6.42 -8.24 -3.91
C ALA A 160 -6.80 -7.83 -5.33
N LYS A 161 -8.06 -8.03 -5.69
CA LYS A 161 -8.68 -7.39 -6.84
C LYS A 161 -9.07 -5.96 -6.47
N VAL A 162 -8.94 -5.04 -7.41
CA VAL A 162 -9.29 -3.64 -7.16
C VAL A 162 -10.39 -3.17 -8.11
N ASN A 163 -11.22 -2.25 -7.59
CA ASN A 163 -12.39 -1.68 -8.25
C ASN A 163 -13.51 -2.70 -8.56
N PRO A 164 -14.26 -3.19 -7.53
CA PRO A 164 -14.11 -2.88 -6.10
C PRO A 164 -12.95 -3.63 -5.45
N HIS A 165 -12.54 -3.20 -4.24
CA HIS A 165 -11.54 -3.93 -3.46
C HIS A 165 -12.13 -5.24 -2.95
N GLU A 166 -11.42 -6.34 -3.22
CA GLU A 166 -11.76 -7.69 -2.80
C GLU A 166 -10.49 -8.45 -2.46
N ASP A 167 -10.31 -8.80 -1.20
CA ASP A 167 -9.20 -9.66 -0.78
C ASP A 167 -9.37 -11.05 -1.40
N VAL A 168 -8.34 -11.51 -2.10
CA VAL A 168 -8.31 -12.83 -2.75
C VAL A 168 -7.54 -13.83 -1.90
N GLU A 169 -6.36 -13.43 -1.45
CA GLU A 169 -5.46 -14.28 -0.69
C GLU A 169 -4.61 -13.42 0.24
N ARG A 170 -4.24 -13.94 1.41
CA ARG A 170 -3.39 -13.24 2.37
C ARG A 170 -2.56 -14.24 3.17
N PHE A 171 -1.31 -13.90 3.46
CA PHE A 171 -0.46 -14.71 4.33
C PHE A 171 0.41 -13.85 5.25
N GLU A 172 0.74 -14.41 6.41
CA GLU A 172 1.70 -13.82 7.33
C GLU A 172 3.13 -14.00 6.79
N LEU A 173 3.95 -12.96 6.92
CA LEU A 173 5.35 -13.00 6.55
C LEU A 173 6.15 -13.74 7.63
N CYS A 174 7.18 -14.48 7.19
CA CYS A 174 8.05 -15.18 8.11
C CYS A 174 8.78 -14.21 9.05
N GLY A 175 8.90 -14.56 10.32
CA GLY A 175 9.77 -13.86 11.25
C GLY A 175 11.21 -13.82 10.75
N ARG A 176 11.99 -12.86 11.26
CA ARG A 176 13.42 -12.76 10.95
C ARG A 176 14.19 -13.94 11.53
#